data_cb314225069670fe85b63443dca7e0c2
#
_entry.id   cb314225069670fe85b63443dca7e0c2
#
_cell.length_a   1.000
_cell.length_b   1.000
_cell.length_c   1.000
_cell.angle_alpha   90.00
_cell.angle_beta   90.00
_cell.angle_gamma   90.00
#
_symmetry.space_group_name_H-M   'P 1'
#
loop_
_entity.id
_entity.type
_entity.pdbx_description
1 polymer ?
#
loop_
_entity_poly.entity_id
_entity_poly.type
_entity_poly.pdbx_seq_one_letter_code
_entity_poly.pdbx_strand_id
1 'polypeptide(L)'
;IIGGIFPNLVAFTFFCWLYFQVFSHRGAYMQIGSMLGTIMVANVLMIIIPGQKKVVQSLLENKKPDSIHGITAKQRSLHNNYLTLPVIFIMISNHYPTIYATDYSWIVISLIIIASALIRQFFNIKHSGKKPPYLLWAPVLMIILFSVYLSEIGKPNLTNNDERADAIIEQIPKDLILASEEIIVSKCACLLYTSPSPRDLMR
;
A
#
# COMPACT_ATOMS: atom_id res chain seq x y z
N ILE A 1 4.56 11.18 23.69
CA ILE A 1 4.69 10.60 22.34
C ILE A 1 3.68 9.46 22.13
N ILE A 2 3.42 8.60 23.12
CA ILE A 2 2.49 7.46 23.01
C ILE A 2 1.02 7.92 22.90
N GLY A 3 0.61 9.00 23.56
CA GLY A 3 -0.78 9.50 23.54
C GLY A 3 -1.28 9.99 22.17
N GLY A 4 -0.40 10.35 21.24
CA GLY A 4 -0.79 10.78 19.91
C GLY A 4 -0.82 9.68 18.84
N ILE A 5 -0.22 8.51 19.12
CA ILE A 5 -0.14 7.42 18.15
C ILE A 5 -1.48 6.68 18.06
N PHE A 6 -2.14 6.47 19.19
CA PHE A 6 -3.38 5.69 19.26
C PHE A 6 -4.55 6.33 18.48
N PRO A 7 -4.89 7.63 18.67
CA PRO A 7 -5.95 8.26 17.90
C PRO A 7 -5.65 8.32 16.40
N ASN A 8 -4.38 8.51 16.02
CA ASN A 8 -3.99 8.49 14.62
C ASN A 8 -4.15 7.11 13.97
N LEU A 9 -3.86 6.03 14.70
CA LEU A 9 -4.03 4.67 14.22
C LEU A 9 -5.53 4.34 14.04
N VAL A 10 -6.37 4.72 14.99
CA VAL A 10 -7.83 4.54 14.91
C VAL A 10 -8.41 5.32 13.72
N ALA A 11 -8.04 6.58 13.58
CA ALA A 11 -8.48 7.40 12.46
C ALA A 11 -8.03 6.79 11.12
N PHE A 12 -6.80 6.29 11.04
CA PHE A 12 -6.28 5.65 9.84
C PHE A 12 -7.03 4.37 9.48
N THR A 13 -7.31 3.50 10.45
CA THR A 13 -8.10 2.27 10.25
C THR A 13 -9.52 2.61 9.79
N PHE A 14 -10.11 3.67 10.34
CA PHE A 14 -11.41 4.18 9.89
C PHE A 14 -11.38 4.64 8.43
N PHE A 15 -10.34 5.37 8.01
CA PHE A 15 -10.18 5.77 6.60
C PHE A 15 -9.98 4.57 5.69
N CYS A 16 -9.22 3.56 6.10
CA CYS A 16 -9.11 2.32 5.34
C CYS A 16 -10.48 1.69 5.12
N TRP A 17 -11.26 1.51 6.19
CA TRP A 17 -12.61 0.97 6.08
C TRP A 17 -13.50 1.80 5.15
N LEU A 18 -13.48 3.13 5.27
CA LEU A 18 -14.27 4.04 4.45
C LEU A 18 -13.93 3.90 2.94
N TYR A 19 -12.65 3.82 2.59
CA TYR A 19 -12.25 3.64 1.19
C TYR A 19 -12.78 2.33 0.60
N PHE A 20 -12.86 1.27 1.39
CA PHE A 20 -13.42 -0.01 0.95
C PHE A 20 -14.95 0.02 0.80
N GLN A 21 -15.65 0.99 1.39
CA GLN A 21 -17.09 1.19 1.15
C GLN A 21 -17.35 1.92 -0.18
N VAL A 22 -16.41 2.74 -0.62
CA VAL A 22 -16.61 3.64 -1.79
C VAL A 22 -15.96 3.08 -3.05
N PHE A 23 -14.79 2.43 -2.94
CA PHE A 23 -14.00 1.94 -4.06
C PHE A 23 -13.99 0.42 -4.10
N SER A 24 -13.76 -0.15 -5.30
CA SER A 24 -13.43 -1.57 -5.42
C SER A 24 -12.16 -1.89 -4.60
N HIS A 25 -11.99 -3.14 -4.17
CA HIS A 25 -10.87 -3.54 -3.32
C HIS A 25 -9.50 -3.08 -3.87
N ARG A 26 -9.25 -3.26 -5.17
CA ARG A 26 -8.04 -2.77 -5.83
C ARG A 26 -7.94 -1.24 -5.80
N GLY A 27 -9.05 -0.55 -6.09
CA GLY A 27 -9.11 0.90 -6.06
C GLY A 27 -8.85 1.46 -4.67
N ALA A 28 -9.39 0.85 -3.62
CA ALA A 28 -9.17 1.23 -2.22
C ALA A 28 -7.69 1.13 -1.84
N TYR A 29 -7.00 0.04 -2.20
CA TYR A 29 -5.56 -0.10 -1.98
C TYR A 29 -4.77 1.03 -2.65
N MET A 30 -5.07 1.33 -3.91
CA MET A 30 -4.39 2.40 -4.65
C MET A 30 -4.64 3.77 -4.03
N GLN A 31 -5.87 4.07 -3.58
CA GLN A 31 -6.20 5.34 -2.92
C GLN A 31 -5.52 5.49 -1.56
N ILE A 32 -5.45 4.42 -0.77
CA ILE A 32 -4.71 4.43 0.50
C ILE A 32 -3.21 4.71 0.24
N GLY A 33 -2.63 4.05 -0.76
CA GLY A 33 -1.24 4.28 -1.16
C GLY A 33 -0.99 5.72 -1.61
N SER A 34 -1.88 6.27 -2.42
CA SER A 34 -1.84 7.66 -2.90
C SER A 34 -1.94 8.66 -1.74
N MET A 35 -2.85 8.43 -0.80
CA MET A 35 -2.98 9.25 0.42
C MET A 35 -1.69 9.27 1.23
N LEU A 36 -1.12 8.11 1.51
CA LEU A 36 0.14 8.00 2.26
C LEU A 36 1.29 8.68 1.52
N GLY A 37 1.41 8.47 0.20
CA GLY A 37 2.41 9.10 -0.65
C GLY A 37 2.28 10.62 -0.66
N THR A 38 1.06 11.14 -0.75
CA THR A 38 0.77 12.58 -0.71
C THR A 38 1.21 13.19 0.63
N ILE A 39 0.92 12.52 1.75
CA ILE A 39 1.38 12.97 3.08
C ILE A 39 2.91 13.03 3.13
N MET A 40 3.59 12.02 2.58
CA MET A 40 5.06 11.98 2.54
C MET A 40 5.63 13.15 1.71
N VAL A 41 5.09 13.40 0.54
CA VAL A 41 5.51 14.50 -0.35
C VAL A 41 5.22 15.85 0.30
N ALA A 42 4.03 16.03 0.88
CA ALA A 42 3.67 17.27 1.59
C ALA A 42 4.62 17.55 2.75
N ASN A 43 5.00 16.57 3.55
CA ASN A 43 5.99 16.71 4.61
C ASN A 43 7.34 17.24 4.07
N VAL A 44 7.77 16.74 2.92
CA VAL A 44 9.04 17.18 2.31
C VAL A 44 8.92 18.61 1.77
N LEU A 45 7.93 18.87 0.92
CA LEU A 45 7.81 20.14 0.21
C LEU A 45 7.43 21.30 1.12
N MET A 46 6.53 21.07 2.08
CA MET A 46 5.97 22.17 2.90
C MET A 46 6.73 22.41 4.20
N ILE A 47 7.46 21.41 4.71
CA ILE A 47 8.09 21.51 6.04
C ILE A 47 9.60 21.29 5.96
N ILE A 48 10.08 20.20 5.36
CA ILE A 48 11.50 19.85 5.39
C ILE A 48 12.31 20.84 4.54
N ILE A 49 11.94 21.02 3.28
CA ILE A 49 12.69 21.91 2.36
C ILE A 49 12.70 23.35 2.83
N PRO A 50 11.56 24.00 3.21
CA PRO A 50 11.59 25.37 3.71
C PRO A 50 12.39 25.52 5.01
N GLY A 51 12.29 24.56 5.92
CA GLY A 51 13.07 24.55 7.16
C GLY A 51 14.58 24.47 6.89
N GLN A 52 15.01 23.59 6.01
CA GLN A 52 16.42 23.45 5.62
C GLN A 52 16.97 24.71 4.91
N LYS A 53 16.18 25.33 4.03
CA LYS A 53 16.58 26.60 3.39
C LYS A 53 16.90 27.68 4.42
N LYS A 54 16.09 27.82 5.47
CA LYS A 54 16.33 28.79 6.56
C LYS A 54 17.61 28.48 7.34
N VAL A 55 17.86 27.20 7.63
CA VAL A 55 19.09 26.77 8.31
C VAL A 55 20.32 27.10 7.48
N VAL A 56 20.30 26.77 6.17
CA VAL A 56 21.42 27.05 5.26
C VAL A 56 21.67 28.58 5.16
N GLN A 57 20.61 29.37 5.02
CA GLN A 57 20.75 30.84 4.97
C GLN A 57 21.39 31.41 6.24
N SER A 58 20.97 30.95 7.43
CA SER A 58 21.56 31.37 8.69
C SER A 58 23.04 31.02 8.76
N LEU A 59 23.45 29.86 8.25
CA LEU A 59 24.86 29.46 8.20
C LEU A 59 25.68 30.34 7.24
N LEU A 60 25.12 30.67 6.08
CA LEU A 60 25.77 31.59 5.12
C LEU A 60 25.98 33.01 5.71
N GLU A 61 25.05 33.44 6.57
CA GLU A 61 25.15 34.72 7.29
C GLU A 61 26.04 34.63 8.56
N ASN A 62 26.74 33.51 8.80
CA ASN A 62 27.51 33.24 10.00
C ASN A 62 26.71 33.37 11.32
N LYS A 63 25.38 33.20 11.24
CA LYS A 63 24.49 33.23 12.41
C LYS A 63 24.21 31.81 12.86
N LYS A 64 24.03 31.62 14.19
CA LYS A 64 23.60 30.32 14.73
C LYS A 64 22.17 30.03 14.25
N PRO A 65 21.93 28.90 13.50
CA PRO A 65 20.59 28.57 13.02
C PRO A 65 19.67 28.19 14.19
N ASP A 66 18.37 28.51 14.04
CA ASP A 66 17.36 28.11 15.00
C ASP A 66 17.19 26.56 14.97
N SER A 67 17.37 25.94 16.13
CA SER A 67 17.29 24.48 16.31
C SER A 67 15.89 23.92 16.01
N ILE A 68 14.84 24.77 16.10
CA ILE A 68 13.45 24.34 15.88
C ILE A 68 13.24 23.78 14.47
N HIS A 69 13.86 24.40 13.46
CA HIS A 69 13.76 23.96 12.07
C HIS A 69 14.39 22.58 11.85
N GLY A 70 15.53 22.34 12.48
CA GLY A 70 16.20 21.02 12.43
C GLY A 70 15.41 19.93 13.14
N ILE A 71 14.88 20.23 14.33
CA ILE A 71 14.07 19.29 15.11
C ILE A 71 12.79 18.92 14.35
N THR A 72 12.09 19.91 13.80
CA THR A 72 10.84 19.70 13.05
C THR A 72 11.11 18.91 11.78
N ALA A 73 12.14 19.23 11.01
CA ALA A 73 12.52 18.50 9.82
C ALA A 73 12.85 17.03 10.13
N LYS A 74 13.62 16.77 11.21
CA LYS A 74 13.95 15.42 11.69
C LYS A 74 12.69 14.63 12.06
N GLN A 75 11.74 15.26 12.76
CA GLN A 75 10.48 14.60 13.15
C GLN A 75 9.64 14.23 11.91
N ARG A 76 9.53 15.10 10.92
CA ARG A 76 8.79 14.84 9.68
C ARG A 76 9.47 13.78 8.81
N SER A 77 10.79 13.80 8.75
CA SER A 77 11.57 12.76 8.08
C SER A 77 11.36 11.40 8.75
N LEU A 78 11.26 11.35 10.08
CA LEU A 78 10.96 10.13 10.81
C LEU A 78 9.53 9.62 10.49
N HIS A 79 8.52 10.48 10.39
CA HIS A 79 7.19 10.09 9.97
C HIS A 79 7.20 9.46 8.57
N ASN A 80 7.86 10.10 7.61
CA ASN A 80 8.00 9.55 6.25
C ASN A 80 8.70 8.18 6.27
N ASN A 81 9.68 8.01 7.14
CA ASN A 81 10.38 6.75 7.31
C ASN A 81 9.45 5.59 7.73
N TYR A 82 8.46 5.85 8.60
CA TYR A 82 7.44 4.86 8.97
C TYR A 82 6.47 4.53 7.83
N LEU A 83 6.16 5.51 6.98
CA LEU A 83 5.23 5.35 5.87
C LEU A 83 5.87 4.66 4.64
N THR A 84 7.18 4.58 4.57
CA THR A 84 7.90 4.03 3.40
C THR A 84 7.54 2.57 3.14
N LEU A 85 7.59 1.71 4.16
CA LEU A 85 7.29 0.27 3.98
C LEU A 85 5.83 0.02 3.57
N PRO A 86 4.82 0.63 4.21
CA PRO A 86 3.44 0.51 3.75
C PRO A 86 3.23 0.93 2.31
N VAL A 87 3.79 2.05 1.89
CA VAL A 87 3.65 2.55 0.51
C VAL A 87 4.28 1.58 -0.49
N ILE A 88 5.49 1.08 -0.23
CA ILE A 88 6.15 0.08 -1.09
C ILE A 88 5.30 -1.19 -1.18
N PHE A 89 4.78 -1.67 -0.04
CA PHE A 89 3.91 -2.85 -0.03
C PHE A 89 2.68 -2.65 -0.92
N ILE A 90 2.00 -1.50 -0.79
CA ILE A 90 0.81 -1.18 -1.59
C ILE A 90 1.16 -1.11 -3.09
N MET A 91 2.30 -0.54 -3.46
CA MET A 91 2.76 -0.51 -4.85
C MET A 91 2.97 -1.92 -5.43
N ILE A 92 3.61 -2.79 -4.65
CA ILE A 92 3.86 -4.18 -5.07
C ILE A 92 2.57 -4.99 -5.10
N SER A 93 1.65 -4.77 -4.15
CA SER A 93 0.38 -5.50 -4.04
C SER A 93 -0.48 -5.41 -5.29
N ASN A 94 -0.31 -4.37 -6.10
CA ASN A 94 -1.02 -4.23 -7.37
C ASN A 94 -0.74 -5.36 -8.37
N HIS A 95 0.39 -6.04 -8.24
CA HIS A 95 0.78 -7.19 -9.05
C HIS A 95 0.29 -8.54 -8.49
N TYR A 96 -0.29 -8.53 -7.28
CA TYR A 96 -0.75 -9.74 -6.59
C TYR A 96 -2.24 -9.65 -6.23
N PRO A 97 -3.15 -10.04 -7.16
CA PRO A 97 -4.60 -9.95 -6.96
C PRO A 97 -5.11 -10.65 -5.71
N THR A 98 -4.46 -11.71 -5.27
CA THR A 98 -4.83 -12.48 -4.07
C THR A 98 -4.83 -11.65 -2.79
N ILE A 99 -4.07 -10.55 -2.73
CA ILE A 99 -3.96 -9.71 -1.54
C ILE A 99 -5.23 -8.88 -1.31
N TYR A 100 -5.89 -8.44 -2.37
CA TYR A 100 -7.10 -7.61 -2.29
C TYR A 100 -8.39 -8.34 -2.74
N ALA A 101 -8.30 -9.62 -3.12
CA ALA A 101 -9.46 -10.40 -3.55
C ALA A 101 -10.31 -10.96 -2.38
N THR A 102 -9.94 -10.69 -1.14
CA THR A 102 -10.63 -11.16 0.06
C THR A 102 -11.61 -10.12 0.60
N ASP A 103 -12.74 -10.56 1.16
CA ASP A 103 -13.73 -9.69 1.80
C ASP A 103 -13.17 -8.93 3.02
N TYR A 104 -12.10 -9.45 3.63
CA TYR A 104 -11.42 -8.85 4.77
C TYR A 104 -10.23 -7.95 4.38
N SER A 105 -10.15 -7.51 3.12
CA SER A 105 -9.02 -6.73 2.57
C SER A 105 -8.69 -5.47 3.37
N TRP A 106 -9.68 -4.77 3.94
CA TRP A 106 -9.47 -3.59 4.77
C TRP A 106 -8.78 -3.90 6.10
N ILE A 107 -9.06 -5.08 6.69
CA ILE A 107 -8.36 -5.56 7.89
C ILE A 107 -6.94 -5.94 7.53
N VAL A 108 -6.76 -6.69 6.45
CA VAL A 108 -5.44 -7.14 5.97
C VAL A 108 -4.50 -5.96 5.74
N ILE A 109 -4.94 -4.92 5.02
CA ILE A 109 -4.10 -3.75 4.77
C ILE A 109 -3.77 -2.99 6.08
N SER A 110 -4.73 -2.86 6.99
CA SER A 110 -4.52 -2.21 8.28
C SER A 110 -3.48 -2.94 9.12
N LEU A 111 -3.55 -4.27 9.17
CA LEU A 111 -2.59 -5.12 9.87
C LEU A 111 -1.18 -5.04 9.27
N ILE A 112 -1.08 -5.03 7.95
CA ILE A 112 0.21 -4.90 7.25
C ILE A 112 0.86 -3.54 7.53
N ILE A 113 0.09 -2.47 7.59
CA ILE A 113 0.60 -1.15 7.94
C ILE A 113 1.13 -1.13 9.37
N ILE A 114 0.42 -1.76 10.32
CA ILE A 114 0.87 -1.89 11.70
C ILE A 114 2.15 -2.73 11.77
N ALA A 115 2.22 -3.87 11.09
CA ALA A 115 3.42 -4.70 11.02
C ALA A 115 4.60 -3.93 10.44
N SER A 116 4.40 -3.18 9.36
CA SER A 116 5.41 -2.33 8.74
C SER A 116 5.96 -1.26 9.69
N ALA A 117 5.08 -0.65 10.48
CA ALA A 117 5.48 0.32 11.50
C ALA A 117 6.32 -0.32 12.61
N LEU A 118 5.97 -1.52 13.08
CA LEU A 118 6.73 -2.27 14.09
C LEU A 118 8.11 -2.68 13.57
N ILE A 119 8.20 -3.17 12.32
CA ILE A 119 9.46 -3.50 11.66
C ILE A 119 10.34 -2.25 11.60
N ARG A 120 9.77 -1.13 11.18
CA ARG A 120 10.53 0.13 11.08
C ARG A 120 10.98 0.64 12.43
N GLN A 121 10.15 0.49 13.46
CA GLN A 121 10.52 0.82 14.84
C GLN A 121 11.73 0.01 15.31
N PHE A 122 11.76 -1.28 15.05
CA PHE A 122 12.91 -2.14 15.38
C PHE A 122 14.19 -1.61 14.72
N PHE A 123 14.17 -1.31 13.42
CA PHE A 123 15.33 -0.78 12.73
C PHE A 123 15.74 0.60 13.24
N ASN A 124 14.80 1.49 13.54
CA ASN A 124 15.10 2.81 14.09
C ASN A 124 15.80 2.74 15.45
N ILE A 125 15.36 1.81 16.33
CA ILE A 125 16.02 1.56 17.62
C ILE A 125 17.45 1.01 17.40
N LYS A 126 17.61 0.04 16.51
CA LYS A 126 18.90 -0.54 16.16
C LYS A 126 19.89 0.52 15.65
N HIS A 127 19.45 1.37 14.73
CA HIS A 127 20.31 2.43 14.16
C HIS A 127 20.61 3.57 15.14
N SER A 128 19.80 3.74 16.20
CA SER A 128 20.10 4.70 17.27
C SER A 128 21.17 4.23 18.28
N GLY A 129 21.81 3.09 18.04
CA GLY A 129 22.83 2.50 18.92
C GLY A 129 22.27 1.84 20.17
N LYS A 130 20.95 1.74 20.31
CA LYS A 130 20.29 1.03 21.41
C LYS A 130 20.08 -0.44 21.04
N LYS A 131 20.12 -1.33 22.04
CA LYS A 131 19.76 -2.74 21.82
C LYS A 131 18.27 -2.85 21.46
N PRO A 132 17.93 -3.31 20.25
CA PRO A 132 16.52 -3.44 19.87
C PRO A 132 15.88 -4.60 20.63
N PRO A 133 14.64 -4.46 21.12
CA PRO A 133 13.93 -5.56 21.74
C PRO A 133 13.53 -6.58 20.66
N TYR A 134 14.23 -7.70 20.59
CA TYR A 134 13.91 -8.78 19.63
C TYR A 134 12.49 -9.34 19.81
N LEU A 135 11.89 -9.13 20.98
CA LEU A 135 10.49 -9.47 21.26
C LEU A 135 9.49 -8.75 20.31
N LEU A 136 9.89 -7.63 19.67
CA LEU A 136 9.06 -6.96 18.64
C LEU A 136 8.79 -7.83 17.41
N TRP A 137 9.60 -8.86 17.15
CA TRP A 137 9.36 -9.78 16.04
C TRP A 137 8.19 -10.72 16.29
N ALA A 138 7.89 -11.06 17.54
CA ALA A 138 6.77 -11.93 17.88
C ALA A 138 5.42 -11.35 17.41
N PRO A 139 5.02 -10.10 17.77
CA PRO A 139 3.79 -9.52 17.25
C PRO A 139 3.80 -9.31 15.72
N VAL A 140 4.96 -9.02 15.12
CA VAL A 140 5.07 -8.90 13.66
C VAL A 140 4.74 -10.23 12.98
N LEU A 141 5.33 -11.33 13.43
CA LEU A 141 5.04 -12.66 12.90
C LEU A 141 3.57 -13.04 13.11
N MET A 142 3.02 -12.78 14.28
CA MET A 142 1.59 -13.02 14.57
C MET A 142 0.67 -12.25 13.61
N ILE A 143 0.97 -10.97 13.37
CA ILE A 143 0.18 -10.12 12.44
C ILE A 143 0.28 -10.66 11.01
N ILE A 144 1.47 -11.05 10.56
CA ILE A 144 1.66 -11.59 9.20
C ILE A 144 0.90 -12.90 9.05
N LEU A 145 1.05 -13.85 9.98
CA LEU A 145 0.34 -15.12 9.94
C LEU A 145 -1.19 -14.93 9.97
N PHE A 146 -1.67 -14.02 10.80
CA PHE A 146 -3.09 -13.70 10.88
C PHE A 146 -3.60 -13.04 9.58
N SER A 147 -2.81 -12.17 8.95
CA SER A 147 -3.15 -11.58 7.65
C SER A 147 -3.23 -12.61 6.54
N VAL A 148 -2.31 -13.57 6.51
CA VAL A 148 -2.34 -14.70 5.56
C VAL A 148 -3.57 -15.57 5.81
N TYR A 149 -3.86 -15.89 7.06
CA TYR A 149 -5.04 -16.68 7.45
C TYR A 149 -6.35 -16.01 7.00
N LEU A 150 -6.50 -14.71 7.23
CA LEU A 150 -7.66 -13.94 6.75
C LEU A 150 -7.76 -13.91 5.23
N SER A 151 -6.63 -13.83 4.54
CA SER A 151 -6.59 -13.84 3.09
C SER A 151 -7.02 -15.19 2.50
N GLU A 152 -6.74 -16.31 3.19
CA GLU A 152 -7.18 -17.64 2.75
C GLU A 152 -8.67 -17.87 3.00
N ILE A 153 -9.19 -17.49 4.17
CA ILE A 153 -10.62 -17.67 4.51
C ILE A 153 -11.52 -16.79 3.64
N GLY A 154 -11.09 -15.55 3.37
CA GLY A 154 -11.89 -14.60 2.60
C GLY A 154 -11.81 -14.78 1.07
N LYS A 155 -11.18 -15.84 0.58
CA LYS A 155 -11.19 -16.12 -0.87
C LYS A 155 -12.62 -16.43 -1.32
N PRO A 156 -13.16 -15.72 -2.31
CA PRO A 156 -14.43 -16.10 -2.90
C PRO A 156 -14.29 -17.52 -3.46
N ASN A 157 -15.27 -18.38 -3.19
CA ASN A 157 -15.31 -19.72 -3.75
C ASN A 157 -15.31 -19.62 -5.28
N LEU A 158 -14.17 -19.91 -5.90
CA LEU A 158 -14.00 -19.86 -7.36
C LEU A 158 -15.02 -20.76 -8.07
N THR A 159 -15.39 -21.90 -7.47
CA THR A 159 -16.42 -22.79 -8.00
C THR A 159 -17.76 -22.09 -8.25
N ASN A 160 -18.23 -21.25 -7.33
CA ASN A 160 -19.49 -20.51 -7.49
C ASN A 160 -19.37 -19.37 -8.52
N ASN A 161 -18.16 -18.83 -8.73
CA ASN A 161 -17.93 -17.77 -9.73
C ASN A 161 -17.77 -18.37 -11.13
N ASP A 162 -17.16 -19.53 -11.24
CA ASP A 162 -17.03 -20.26 -12.51
C ASP A 162 -18.40 -20.76 -12.99
N GLU A 163 -19.23 -21.37 -12.10
CA GLU A 163 -20.62 -21.75 -12.42
C GLU A 163 -21.49 -20.55 -12.82
N ARG A 164 -21.32 -19.38 -12.15
CA ARG A 164 -22.01 -18.16 -12.53
C ARG A 164 -21.51 -17.59 -13.87
N ALA A 165 -20.20 -17.65 -14.10
CA ALA A 165 -19.61 -17.18 -15.36
C ALA A 165 -20.11 -18.07 -16.52
N ASP A 166 -20.12 -19.38 -16.34
CA ASP A 166 -20.60 -20.33 -17.35
C ASP A 166 -22.10 -20.13 -17.62
N ALA A 167 -22.92 -19.95 -16.57
CA ALA A 167 -24.34 -19.66 -16.71
C ALA A 167 -24.62 -18.32 -17.41
N ILE A 168 -23.79 -17.31 -17.21
CA ILE A 168 -23.88 -16.02 -17.91
C ILE A 168 -23.45 -16.19 -19.37
N ILE A 169 -22.38 -16.92 -19.64
CA ILE A 169 -21.88 -17.18 -20.99
C ILE A 169 -22.92 -17.94 -21.81
N GLU A 170 -23.62 -18.89 -21.21
CA GLU A 170 -24.67 -19.67 -21.87
C GLU A 170 -25.90 -18.81 -22.25
N GLN A 171 -26.14 -17.71 -21.50
CA GLN A 171 -27.23 -16.76 -21.80
C GLN A 171 -26.88 -15.69 -22.85
N ILE A 172 -25.59 -15.54 -23.21
CA ILE A 172 -25.16 -14.55 -24.19
C ILE A 172 -25.44 -15.09 -25.62
N PRO A 173 -26.13 -14.32 -26.47
CA PRO A 173 -26.33 -14.70 -27.85
C PRO A 173 -24.99 -14.89 -28.58
N LYS A 174 -24.88 -15.99 -29.32
CA LYS A 174 -23.62 -16.34 -30.03
C LYS A 174 -23.14 -15.26 -30.99
N ASP A 175 -24.07 -14.53 -31.59
CA ASP A 175 -23.80 -13.40 -32.50
C ASP A 175 -23.09 -12.25 -31.78
N LEU A 176 -23.41 -12.02 -30.50
CA LEU A 176 -22.74 -11.00 -29.67
C LEU A 176 -21.32 -11.42 -29.31
N ILE A 177 -21.11 -12.73 -29.06
CA ILE A 177 -19.76 -13.27 -28.79
C ILE A 177 -18.88 -13.12 -30.02
N LEU A 178 -19.36 -13.48 -31.20
CA LEU A 178 -18.63 -13.34 -32.47
C LEU A 178 -18.32 -11.87 -32.80
N ALA A 179 -19.29 -10.98 -32.61
CA ALA A 179 -19.08 -9.54 -32.82
C ALA A 179 -18.04 -8.96 -31.84
N SER A 180 -18.04 -9.42 -30.57
CA SER A 180 -17.03 -8.99 -29.58
C SER A 180 -15.63 -9.49 -29.92
N GLU A 181 -15.50 -10.73 -30.41
CA GLU A 181 -14.24 -11.31 -30.86
C GLU A 181 -13.65 -10.52 -32.03
N GLU A 182 -14.46 -10.16 -33.01
CA GLU A 182 -14.03 -9.34 -34.16
C GLU A 182 -13.53 -7.96 -33.70
N ILE A 183 -14.20 -7.31 -32.75
CA ILE A 183 -13.76 -6.03 -32.19
C ILE A 183 -12.45 -6.19 -31.42
N ILE A 184 -12.31 -7.21 -30.60
CA ILE A 184 -11.09 -7.49 -29.85
C ILE A 184 -9.91 -7.73 -30.78
N VAL A 185 -10.09 -8.58 -31.79
CA VAL A 185 -9.05 -8.88 -32.77
C VAL A 185 -8.68 -7.62 -33.58
N SER A 186 -9.66 -6.85 -34.04
CA SER A 186 -9.38 -5.67 -34.90
C SER A 186 -8.84 -4.46 -34.16
N LYS A 187 -9.25 -4.24 -32.88
CA LYS A 187 -8.91 -3.02 -32.11
C LYS A 187 -7.86 -3.25 -31.02
N CYS A 188 -7.78 -4.47 -30.49
CA CYS A 188 -6.91 -4.80 -29.37
C CYS A 188 -5.78 -5.78 -29.73
N ALA A 189 -5.71 -6.28 -30.96
CA ALA A 189 -4.72 -7.25 -31.38
C ALA A 189 -3.28 -6.79 -31.14
N CYS A 190 -2.98 -5.51 -31.37
CA CYS A 190 -1.67 -4.95 -31.11
C CYS A 190 -1.26 -4.98 -29.62
N LEU A 191 -2.20 -4.94 -28.69
CA LEU A 191 -1.93 -5.06 -27.24
C LEU A 191 -1.78 -6.52 -26.81
N LEU A 192 -2.48 -7.44 -27.46
CA LEU A 192 -2.40 -8.87 -27.18
C LEU A 192 -1.13 -9.50 -27.77
N TYR A 193 -0.65 -9.03 -28.93
CA TYR A 193 0.57 -9.54 -29.60
C TYR A 193 1.88 -9.02 -29.00
N THR A 194 1.86 -8.00 -28.16
CA THR A 194 3.08 -7.48 -27.51
C THR A 194 3.47 -8.27 -26.25
N SER A 195 2.60 -9.16 -25.75
CA SER A 195 2.93 -10.07 -24.64
C SER A 195 3.11 -11.47 -25.19
N PRO A 196 4.33 -12.04 -25.20
CA PRO A 196 4.53 -13.42 -25.62
C PRO A 196 3.69 -14.35 -24.74
N SER A 197 2.92 -15.21 -25.37
CA SER A 197 2.14 -16.24 -24.69
C SER A 197 3.09 -17.13 -23.87
N PRO A 198 2.70 -17.59 -22.67
CA PRO A 198 3.49 -18.58 -21.92
C PRO A 198 3.84 -19.84 -22.72
N ARG A 199 3.11 -20.14 -23.80
CA ARG A 199 3.39 -21.25 -24.73
C ARG A 199 4.52 -20.97 -25.70
N ASP A 200 4.79 -19.69 -25.99
CA ASP A 200 5.85 -19.30 -26.94
C ASP A 200 7.23 -19.25 -26.25
N LEU A 201 7.26 -19.24 -24.92
CA LEU A 201 8.47 -19.31 -24.09
C LEU A 201 8.96 -20.74 -23.83
N MET A 202 8.20 -21.77 -24.27
CA MET A 202 8.53 -23.19 -24.08
C MET A 202 8.89 -23.92 -25.39
N ARG A 203 9.20 -23.19 -26.46
CA ARG A 203 9.72 -23.73 -27.71
C ARG A 203 11.19 -23.32 -27.90
#